data_734257b51ee46cf77921992592055902
#
_entry.id   734257b51ee46cf77921992592055902
#
_cell.length_a   1.000
_cell.length_b   1.000
_cell.length_c   1.000
_cell.angle_alpha   90.00
_cell.angle_beta   90.00
_cell.angle_gamma   90.00
#
_symmetry.space_group_name_H-M   'P 1'
#
loop_
_entity.id
_entity.type
_entity.pdbx_description
1 polymer ?
#
loop_
_entity_poly.entity_id
_entity_poly.type
_entity_poly.pdbx_seq_one_letter_code
_entity_poly.pdbx_strand_id
1 'polypeptide(L)'
;MQKTVSRRAYIAIDLKSFYASVECIERGLDPLTTNLVVANPSRTEKTICLAVSPPLKSYGVPGRPRLFEVIQRIREVNEERRRRAPGRQFRDKSWRNDELKADPSLAVSYLVAPPRMAHYMKWSTQIYQIYLRYVAPEDIHVYSIDEVFMDVTEYLGIYKVSPRELAKRIIRTVLEETGITATAGIGTNLYLCKVAMDIVAKHVEANKDGVRIAELDEQSYRELLWTHEPLTDFWRVGPGYQKKLWQAGLRTMGDIARCSLGKPGEFYSEELLYQMFGVNAELLIDHAWGYEPCTIAQIRAYKPQSSSLGCGQVLPCPYTADKARIVVQEMIDGISLELVEKRLVTDQLVLTVGYDIENLARPEIRKVYKGPVTTDRYGRRVPKHAHGTWNLPRATSSSSELLEAMAALYDKIVNPALLIRRMSLSACHVVNEKMAKEREQKETFEQLDLFTDYAKKEAKEKEEQKKRERERRMQEALLTIKKKYGKNAVLRGMNFEEGATAKERNGQIGGHQA
;
A
#
# COMPACT_ATOMS: atom_id res chain seq x y z
N MET A 1 20.90 -24.21 -36.11
CA MET A 1 19.83 -23.20 -36.03
C MET A 1 19.90 -22.59 -34.64
N GLN A 2 20.52 -21.44 -34.49
CA GLN A 2 20.41 -20.64 -33.26
C GLN A 2 18.94 -20.21 -33.15
N LYS A 3 18.23 -20.69 -32.12
CA LYS A 3 16.97 -20.11 -31.72
C LYS A 3 17.26 -18.65 -31.37
N THR A 4 16.88 -17.72 -32.23
CA THR A 4 16.76 -16.30 -31.87
C THR A 4 15.90 -16.28 -30.62
N VAL A 5 16.49 -15.94 -29.47
CA VAL A 5 15.74 -15.72 -28.24
C VAL A 5 14.79 -14.57 -28.56
N SER A 6 13.52 -14.89 -28.72
CA SER A 6 12.48 -13.88 -28.96
C SER A 6 12.57 -12.86 -27.81
N ARG A 7 12.83 -11.59 -28.16
CA ARG A 7 12.88 -10.50 -27.18
C ARG A 7 11.51 -10.42 -26.49
N ARG A 8 11.47 -10.52 -25.17
CA ARG A 8 10.20 -10.47 -24.42
C ARG A 8 9.54 -9.11 -24.57
N ALA A 9 8.22 -9.10 -24.48
CA ALA A 9 7.42 -7.90 -24.51
C ALA A 9 6.42 -7.89 -23.35
N TYR A 10 6.55 -6.88 -22.49
CA TYR A 10 5.66 -6.64 -21.34
C TYR A 10 4.88 -5.36 -21.55
N ILE A 11 3.63 -5.36 -21.13
CA ILE A 11 2.77 -4.18 -21.07
C ILE A 11 2.37 -3.94 -19.60
N ALA A 12 2.64 -2.74 -19.09
CA ALA A 12 2.06 -2.25 -17.85
C ALA A 12 0.90 -1.31 -18.20
N ILE A 13 -0.25 -1.45 -17.50
CA ILE A 13 -1.43 -0.59 -17.67
C ILE A 13 -1.84 -0.04 -16.30
N ASP A 14 -2.01 1.28 -16.20
CA ASP A 14 -2.52 2.02 -15.05
C ASP A 14 -3.78 2.78 -15.41
N LEU A 15 -4.88 2.55 -14.66
CA LEU A 15 -6.17 3.21 -14.87
C LEU A 15 -6.11 4.63 -14.31
N LYS A 16 -6.35 5.61 -15.18
CA LYS A 16 -6.13 7.01 -14.88
C LYS A 16 -7.02 7.54 -13.75
N SER A 17 -6.41 7.88 -12.62
CA SER A 17 -7.12 8.40 -11.43
C SER A 17 -8.31 7.53 -11.02
N PHE A 18 -8.14 6.22 -11.01
CA PHE A 18 -9.18 5.18 -11.01
C PHE A 18 -10.39 5.49 -10.14
N TYR A 19 -10.21 5.73 -8.83
CA TYR A 19 -11.34 5.99 -7.92
C TYR A 19 -12.11 7.25 -8.31
N ALA A 20 -11.42 8.31 -8.73
CA ALA A 20 -12.07 9.55 -9.16
C ALA A 20 -12.81 9.34 -10.50
N SER A 21 -12.25 8.54 -11.40
CA SER A 21 -12.90 8.20 -12.68
C SER A 21 -14.16 7.38 -12.45
N VAL A 22 -14.12 6.36 -11.59
CA VAL A 22 -15.33 5.60 -11.20
C VAL A 22 -16.41 6.52 -10.64
N GLU A 23 -16.04 7.44 -9.72
CA GLU A 23 -17.01 8.36 -9.12
C GLU A 23 -17.60 9.36 -10.14
N CYS A 24 -16.83 9.76 -11.15
CA CYS A 24 -17.36 10.58 -12.26
C CYS A 24 -18.36 9.79 -13.11
N ILE A 25 -17.96 8.61 -13.61
CA ILE A 25 -18.80 7.76 -14.47
C ILE A 25 -20.14 7.42 -13.80
N GLU A 26 -20.12 7.02 -12.53
CA GLU A 26 -21.34 6.71 -11.75
C GLU A 26 -22.30 7.91 -11.61
N ARG A 27 -21.81 9.13 -11.79
CA ARG A 27 -22.62 10.37 -11.76
C ARG A 27 -22.98 10.86 -13.16
N GLY A 28 -22.65 10.11 -14.21
CA GLY A 28 -22.84 10.55 -15.60
C GLY A 28 -21.93 11.72 -16.01
N LEU A 29 -20.75 11.84 -15.35
CA LEU A 29 -19.79 12.91 -15.59
C LEU A 29 -18.56 12.37 -16.31
N ASP A 30 -17.95 13.20 -17.16
CA ASP A 30 -16.70 12.86 -17.84
C ASP A 30 -15.50 13.06 -16.88
N PRO A 31 -14.70 11.99 -16.60
CA PRO A 31 -13.51 12.09 -15.75
C PRO A 31 -12.45 13.06 -16.28
N LEU A 32 -12.40 13.31 -17.58
CA LEU A 32 -11.41 14.18 -18.20
C LEU A 32 -11.74 15.67 -18.13
N THR A 33 -13.00 16.00 -17.82
CA THR A 33 -13.47 17.40 -17.73
C THR A 33 -13.97 17.78 -16.34
N THR A 34 -14.15 16.83 -15.43
CA THR A 34 -14.73 17.04 -14.10
C THR A 34 -13.65 17.21 -13.02
N ASN A 35 -13.71 18.29 -12.25
CA ASN A 35 -12.91 18.48 -11.04
C ASN A 35 -13.54 17.72 -9.88
N LEU A 36 -12.89 16.65 -9.42
CA LEU A 36 -13.40 15.79 -8.34
C LEU A 36 -12.27 15.25 -7.47
N VAL A 37 -12.51 15.17 -6.17
CA VAL A 37 -11.67 14.44 -5.21
C VAL A 37 -12.47 13.34 -4.53
N VAL A 38 -11.83 12.20 -4.27
CA VAL A 38 -12.40 11.13 -3.46
C VAL A 38 -11.86 11.27 -2.04
N ALA A 39 -12.70 11.75 -1.13
CA ALA A 39 -12.36 11.96 0.27
C ALA A 39 -13.60 11.77 1.14
N ASN A 40 -13.40 11.41 2.43
CA ASN A 40 -14.51 11.33 3.36
C ASN A 40 -14.81 12.69 3.99
N PRO A 41 -15.90 13.40 3.61
CA PRO A 41 -16.21 14.72 4.12
C PRO A 41 -16.64 14.72 5.60
N SER A 42 -17.04 13.56 6.15
CA SER A 42 -17.40 13.44 7.58
C SER A 42 -16.18 13.44 8.50
N ARG A 43 -14.97 13.24 7.94
CA ARG A 43 -13.70 13.38 8.66
C ARG A 43 -13.20 14.82 8.59
N THR A 44 -12.18 15.12 9.37
CA THR A 44 -11.56 16.45 9.36
C THR A 44 -10.87 16.71 8.01
N GLU A 45 -10.60 17.98 7.69
CA GLU A 45 -9.82 18.39 6.51
C GLU A 45 -8.41 17.75 6.43
N LYS A 46 -7.94 17.15 7.53
CA LYS A 46 -6.69 16.37 7.56
C LYS A 46 -6.81 14.98 6.91
N THR A 47 -8.01 14.59 6.46
CA THR A 47 -8.23 13.31 5.75
C THR A 47 -7.40 13.26 4.47
N ILE A 48 -6.93 12.07 4.12
CA ILE A 48 -6.22 11.83 2.85
C ILE A 48 -7.26 11.64 1.76
N CYS A 49 -7.10 12.36 0.65
CA CYS A 49 -7.84 12.09 -0.57
C CYS A 49 -7.29 10.82 -1.23
N LEU A 50 -8.17 9.86 -1.52
CA LEU A 50 -7.77 8.61 -2.18
C LEU A 50 -7.39 8.82 -3.64
N ALA A 51 -8.10 9.73 -4.31
CA ALA A 51 -7.84 10.09 -5.69
C ALA A 51 -8.25 11.53 -5.98
N VAL A 52 -7.63 12.06 -7.01
CA VAL A 52 -7.91 13.39 -7.58
C VAL A 52 -8.10 13.20 -9.09
N SER A 53 -9.14 13.80 -9.66
CA SER A 53 -9.40 13.71 -11.10
C SER A 53 -8.29 14.39 -11.94
N PRO A 54 -8.09 13.96 -13.20
CA PRO A 54 -7.05 14.53 -14.06
C PRO A 54 -7.14 16.06 -14.25
N PRO A 55 -8.33 16.67 -14.46
CA PRO A 55 -8.43 18.11 -14.59
C PRO A 55 -8.02 18.85 -13.31
N LEU A 56 -8.37 18.32 -12.16
CA LEU A 56 -8.01 18.93 -10.89
C LEU A 56 -6.49 18.84 -10.61
N LYS A 57 -5.85 17.74 -11.04
CA LYS A 57 -4.38 17.61 -11.01
C LYS A 57 -3.69 18.66 -11.88
N SER A 58 -4.28 19.08 -13.01
CA SER A 58 -3.71 20.12 -13.87
C SER A 58 -3.61 21.50 -13.20
N TYR A 59 -4.37 21.74 -12.12
CA TYR A 59 -4.24 22.92 -11.26
C TYR A 59 -3.12 22.78 -10.20
N GLY A 60 -2.30 21.71 -10.27
CA GLY A 60 -1.19 21.48 -9.34
C GLY A 60 -1.60 20.79 -8.04
N VAL A 61 -2.79 20.16 -7.99
CA VAL A 61 -3.20 19.33 -6.85
C VAL A 61 -2.50 17.97 -6.96
N PRO A 62 -1.78 17.49 -5.93
CA PRO A 62 -1.12 16.18 -5.95
C PRO A 62 -2.10 15.02 -6.11
N GLY A 63 -1.60 13.84 -6.47
CA GLY A 63 -2.45 12.65 -6.67
C GLY A 63 -3.12 12.12 -5.40
N ARG A 64 -2.47 12.25 -4.24
CA ARG A 64 -2.97 11.81 -2.92
C ARG A 64 -2.74 12.88 -1.84
N PRO A 65 -3.34 14.07 -1.97
CA PRO A 65 -3.20 15.17 -1.02
C PRO A 65 -4.03 14.90 0.23
N ARG A 66 -3.81 15.69 1.27
CA ARG A 66 -4.83 15.89 2.30
C ARG A 66 -5.87 16.89 1.81
N LEU A 67 -7.10 16.79 2.31
CA LEU A 67 -8.19 17.65 1.84
C LEU A 67 -7.87 19.15 2.06
N PHE A 68 -7.21 19.52 3.16
CA PHE A 68 -6.80 20.91 3.39
C PHE A 68 -5.79 21.43 2.33
N GLU A 69 -4.92 20.55 1.80
CA GLU A 69 -3.97 20.91 0.73
C GLU A 69 -4.71 21.19 -0.58
N VAL A 70 -5.78 20.43 -0.85
CA VAL A 70 -6.68 20.73 -1.99
C VAL A 70 -7.35 22.10 -1.81
N ILE A 71 -7.92 22.35 -0.63
CA ILE A 71 -8.57 23.62 -0.30
C ILE A 71 -7.60 24.79 -0.49
N GLN A 72 -6.39 24.67 0.06
CA GLN A 72 -5.37 25.70 -0.07
C GLN A 72 -4.98 25.93 -1.52
N ARG A 73 -4.67 24.86 -2.26
CA ARG A 73 -4.25 24.98 -3.67
C ARG A 73 -5.33 25.62 -4.55
N ILE A 74 -6.59 25.23 -4.37
CA ILE A 74 -7.69 25.83 -5.14
C ILE A 74 -7.90 27.30 -4.76
N ARG A 75 -7.66 27.69 -3.52
CA ARG A 75 -7.67 29.10 -3.11
C ARG A 75 -6.59 29.89 -3.87
N GLU A 76 -5.36 29.40 -3.91
CA GLU A 76 -4.25 30.02 -4.65
C GLU A 76 -4.58 30.15 -6.15
N VAL A 77 -5.07 29.07 -6.77
CA VAL A 77 -5.50 29.07 -8.18
C VAL A 77 -6.59 30.13 -8.42
N ASN A 78 -7.55 30.24 -7.53
CA ASN A 78 -8.62 31.24 -7.64
C ASN A 78 -8.13 32.66 -7.43
N GLU A 79 -7.12 32.90 -6.60
CA GLU A 79 -6.49 34.22 -6.49
C GLU A 79 -5.79 34.62 -7.80
N GLU A 80 -5.07 33.71 -8.44
CA GLU A 80 -4.46 33.92 -9.76
C GLU A 80 -5.51 34.20 -10.84
N ARG A 81 -6.58 33.38 -10.89
CA ARG A 81 -7.68 33.53 -11.83
C ARG A 81 -8.42 34.87 -11.65
N ARG A 82 -8.66 35.27 -10.41
CA ARG A 82 -9.34 36.56 -10.10
C ARG A 82 -8.61 37.76 -10.70
N ARG A 83 -7.28 37.73 -10.75
CA ARG A 83 -6.49 38.79 -11.38
C ARG A 83 -6.77 38.92 -12.88
N ARG A 84 -7.19 37.84 -13.54
CA ARG A 84 -7.52 37.77 -14.97
C ARG A 84 -9.03 37.90 -15.25
N ALA A 85 -9.87 37.79 -14.25
CA ALA A 85 -11.31 37.91 -14.38
C ALA A 85 -11.73 39.35 -14.67
N PRO A 86 -12.79 39.57 -15.48
CA PRO A 86 -13.37 40.89 -15.72
C PRO A 86 -13.74 41.56 -14.40
N GLY A 87 -13.30 42.82 -14.21
CA GLY A 87 -13.55 43.56 -12.97
C GLY A 87 -12.89 42.95 -11.73
N ARG A 88 -11.97 41.97 -11.86
CA ARG A 88 -11.33 41.22 -10.78
C ARG A 88 -12.32 40.56 -9.80
N GLN A 89 -13.49 40.17 -10.31
CA GLN A 89 -14.54 39.50 -9.55
C GLN A 89 -15.02 38.26 -10.31
N PHE A 90 -15.38 37.21 -9.57
CA PHE A 90 -16.04 36.06 -10.14
C PHE A 90 -17.54 36.30 -10.12
N ARG A 91 -18.22 35.91 -11.22
CA ARG A 91 -19.68 35.94 -11.29
C ARG A 91 -20.28 34.65 -10.68
N ASP A 92 -19.54 33.50 -10.77
CA ASP A 92 -19.97 32.23 -10.26
C ASP A 92 -18.76 31.28 -10.13
N LYS A 93 -19.00 30.00 -9.84
CA LYS A 93 -18.01 28.93 -9.75
C LYS A 93 -18.44 27.71 -10.58
N SER A 94 -17.46 26.98 -11.13
CA SER A 94 -17.72 25.73 -11.81
C SER A 94 -16.73 24.64 -11.40
N TRP A 95 -17.19 23.39 -11.40
CA TRP A 95 -16.38 22.18 -11.28
C TRP A 95 -16.09 21.54 -12.65
N ARG A 96 -16.63 22.11 -13.72
CA ARG A 96 -16.40 21.67 -15.12
C ARG A 96 -15.22 22.42 -15.69
N ASN A 97 -14.18 21.66 -16.07
CA ASN A 97 -12.94 22.25 -16.56
C ASN A 97 -13.06 22.84 -17.97
N ASP A 98 -13.99 22.35 -18.80
CA ASP A 98 -14.34 22.93 -20.08
C ASP A 98 -14.94 24.34 -19.93
N GLU A 99 -15.89 24.51 -19.02
CA GLU A 99 -16.47 25.83 -18.70
C GLU A 99 -15.41 26.78 -18.12
N LEU A 100 -14.56 26.28 -17.22
CA LEU A 100 -13.48 27.08 -16.61
C LEU A 100 -12.43 27.53 -17.63
N LYS A 101 -12.19 26.75 -18.69
CA LYS A 101 -11.31 27.15 -19.78
C LYS A 101 -11.95 28.19 -20.70
N ALA A 102 -13.26 28.07 -20.94
CA ALA A 102 -14.01 28.98 -21.81
C ALA A 102 -14.29 30.33 -21.13
N ASP A 103 -14.45 30.37 -19.80
CA ASP A 103 -14.86 31.56 -19.07
C ASP A 103 -13.94 31.88 -17.87
N PRO A 104 -13.11 32.92 -17.98
CA PRO A 104 -12.24 33.36 -16.89
C PRO A 104 -12.99 33.99 -15.70
N SER A 105 -14.27 34.36 -15.86
CA SER A 105 -15.11 34.90 -14.78
C SER A 105 -15.63 33.85 -13.80
N LEU A 106 -15.36 32.57 -14.04
CA LEU A 106 -15.74 31.45 -13.17
C LEU A 106 -14.61 31.09 -12.20
N ALA A 107 -14.93 30.94 -10.90
CA ALA A 107 -14.01 30.38 -9.93
C ALA A 107 -13.93 28.87 -10.06
N VAL A 108 -12.74 28.31 -9.87
CA VAL A 108 -12.55 26.86 -9.81
C VAL A 108 -13.20 26.32 -8.55
N SER A 109 -14.08 25.34 -8.72
CA SER A 109 -14.62 24.49 -7.66
C SER A 109 -14.40 23.02 -7.99
N TYR A 110 -14.75 22.12 -7.07
CA TYR A 110 -14.63 20.69 -7.25
C TYR A 110 -15.70 19.94 -6.44
N LEU A 111 -15.99 18.73 -6.87
CA LEU A 111 -16.86 17.78 -6.19
C LEU A 111 -16.06 16.97 -5.17
N VAL A 112 -16.67 16.64 -4.03
CA VAL A 112 -16.12 15.71 -3.04
C VAL A 112 -16.99 14.46 -3.02
N ALA A 113 -16.41 13.32 -3.39
CA ALA A 113 -17.09 12.03 -3.36
C ALA A 113 -16.59 11.19 -2.17
N PRO A 114 -17.48 10.64 -1.33
CA PRO A 114 -17.07 9.71 -0.29
C PRO A 114 -16.49 8.43 -0.91
N PRO A 115 -15.46 7.81 -0.29
CA PRO A 115 -14.88 6.58 -0.81
C PRO A 115 -15.86 5.40 -0.68
N ARG A 116 -15.86 4.51 -1.68
CA ARG A 116 -16.67 3.29 -1.75
C ARG A 116 -15.79 2.11 -2.17
N MET A 117 -14.95 1.63 -1.25
CA MET A 117 -13.87 0.68 -1.57
C MET A 117 -14.37 -0.63 -2.18
N ALA A 118 -15.46 -1.22 -1.66
CA ALA A 118 -16.04 -2.44 -2.22
C ALA A 118 -16.52 -2.23 -3.67
N HIS A 119 -17.06 -1.05 -3.95
CA HIS A 119 -17.50 -0.68 -5.29
C HIS A 119 -16.32 -0.56 -6.26
N TYR A 120 -15.21 0.07 -5.83
CA TYR A 120 -14.00 0.14 -6.67
C TYR A 120 -13.40 -1.23 -6.94
N MET A 121 -13.41 -2.15 -5.96
CA MET A 121 -12.97 -3.53 -6.17
C MET A 121 -13.84 -4.24 -7.23
N LYS A 122 -15.16 -4.01 -7.22
CA LYS A 122 -16.06 -4.55 -8.25
C LYS A 122 -15.71 -4.03 -9.64
N TRP A 123 -15.47 -2.72 -9.78
CA TRP A 123 -15.05 -2.12 -11.05
C TRP A 123 -13.69 -2.66 -11.53
N SER A 124 -12.72 -2.78 -10.62
CA SER A 124 -11.42 -3.38 -10.93
C SER A 124 -11.56 -4.82 -11.44
N THR A 125 -12.44 -5.62 -10.79
CA THR A 125 -12.72 -6.99 -11.24
C THR A 125 -13.36 -7.03 -12.62
N GLN A 126 -14.29 -6.13 -12.93
CA GLN A 126 -14.90 -6.03 -14.27
C GLN A 126 -13.84 -5.69 -15.33
N ILE A 127 -12.95 -4.75 -15.04
CA ILE A 127 -11.86 -4.39 -15.97
C ILE A 127 -10.88 -5.56 -16.14
N TYR A 128 -10.58 -6.29 -15.06
CA TYR A 128 -9.76 -7.50 -15.17
C TYR A 128 -10.37 -8.56 -16.11
N GLN A 129 -11.70 -8.72 -16.12
CA GLN A 129 -12.38 -9.60 -17.09
C GLN A 129 -12.19 -9.14 -18.55
N ILE A 130 -12.02 -7.83 -18.79
CA ILE A 130 -11.68 -7.34 -20.12
C ILE A 130 -10.26 -7.77 -20.51
N TYR A 131 -9.28 -7.64 -19.59
CA TYR A 131 -7.90 -8.08 -19.85
C TYR A 131 -7.82 -9.57 -20.19
N LEU A 132 -8.62 -10.42 -19.54
CA LEU A 132 -8.67 -11.86 -19.79
C LEU A 132 -9.16 -12.25 -21.19
N ARG A 133 -9.76 -11.34 -21.95
CA ARG A 133 -10.12 -11.57 -23.37
C ARG A 133 -8.90 -11.51 -24.30
N TYR A 134 -7.81 -10.92 -23.84
CA TYR A 134 -6.60 -10.68 -24.62
C TYR A 134 -5.41 -11.50 -24.17
N VAL A 135 -5.27 -11.72 -22.86
CA VAL A 135 -4.11 -12.36 -22.24
C VAL A 135 -4.61 -13.35 -21.20
N ALA A 136 -4.02 -14.54 -21.18
CA ALA A 136 -4.38 -15.57 -20.21
C ALA A 136 -4.00 -15.16 -18.76
N PRO A 137 -4.72 -15.64 -17.74
CA PRO A 137 -4.51 -15.22 -16.36
C PRO A 137 -3.10 -15.55 -15.85
N GLU A 138 -2.43 -16.58 -16.37
CA GLU A 138 -1.04 -16.93 -16.03
C GLU A 138 -0.02 -15.88 -16.45
N ASP A 139 -0.30 -15.11 -17.49
CA ASP A 139 0.57 -14.07 -18.04
C ASP A 139 0.17 -12.66 -17.56
N ILE A 140 -0.79 -12.56 -16.63
CA ILE A 140 -1.19 -11.31 -15.99
C ILE A 140 -0.75 -11.31 -14.53
N HIS A 141 -0.08 -10.25 -14.11
CA HIS A 141 0.20 -9.93 -12.71
C HIS A 141 -0.59 -8.68 -12.29
N VAL A 142 -1.58 -8.86 -11.41
CA VAL A 142 -2.32 -7.74 -10.81
C VAL A 142 -1.43 -7.12 -9.73
N TYR A 143 -0.88 -5.95 -10.03
CA TYR A 143 0.02 -5.22 -9.13
C TYR A 143 -0.73 -4.42 -8.07
N SER A 144 -1.83 -3.79 -8.47
CA SER A 144 -2.74 -3.06 -7.58
C SER A 144 -4.18 -3.14 -8.07
N ILE A 145 -5.10 -2.42 -7.42
CA ILE A 145 -6.51 -2.34 -7.82
C ILE A 145 -6.71 -1.67 -9.21
N ASP A 146 -5.74 -0.87 -9.64
CA ASP A 146 -5.79 -0.06 -10.87
C ASP A 146 -4.61 -0.31 -11.82
N GLU A 147 -3.70 -1.22 -11.45
CA GLU A 147 -2.49 -1.47 -12.21
C GLU A 147 -2.23 -2.96 -12.43
N VAL A 148 -1.87 -3.32 -13.67
CA VAL A 148 -1.54 -4.68 -14.08
C VAL A 148 -0.28 -4.70 -14.95
N PHE A 149 0.45 -5.84 -14.89
CA PHE A 149 1.50 -6.20 -15.85
C PHE A 149 1.04 -7.41 -16.66
N MET A 150 1.39 -7.43 -17.94
CA MET A 150 1.08 -8.53 -18.86
C MET A 150 2.33 -8.92 -19.63
N ASP A 151 2.67 -10.21 -19.66
CA ASP A 151 3.62 -10.76 -20.61
C ASP A 151 2.86 -11.04 -21.91
N VAL A 152 3.14 -10.27 -22.96
CA VAL A 152 2.42 -10.38 -24.22
C VAL A 152 3.26 -11.04 -25.32
N THR A 153 4.42 -11.59 -24.97
CA THR A 153 5.40 -12.13 -25.92
C THR A 153 4.80 -13.10 -26.91
N GLU A 154 4.09 -14.12 -26.43
CA GLU A 154 3.51 -15.16 -27.27
C GLU A 154 2.24 -14.68 -28.03
N TYR A 155 1.59 -13.64 -27.52
CA TYR A 155 0.33 -13.14 -28.09
C TYR A 155 0.53 -12.27 -29.33
N LEU A 156 1.69 -11.63 -29.48
CA LEU A 156 1.99 -10.76 -30.62
C LEU A 156 1.92 -11.51 -31.97
N GLY A 157 2.46 -12.73 -31.98
CA GLY A 157 2.39 -13.62 -33.16
C GLY A 157 0.96 -14.08 -33.47
N ILE A 158 0.16 -14.36 -32.44
CA ILE A 158 -1.23 -14.81 -32.56
C ILE A 158 -2.10 -13.68 -33.12
N TYR A 159 -1.99 -12.48 -32.52
CA TYR A 159 -2.78 -11.32 -32.95
C TYR A 159 -2.21 -10.60 -34.18
N LYS A 160 -0.98 -10.93 -34.60
CA LYS A 160 -0.25 -10.28 -35.70
C LYS A 160 -0.20 -8.75 -35.56
N VAL A 161 0.13 -8.28 -34.35
CA VAL A 161 0.20 -6.85 -34.01
C VAL A 161 1.47 -6.54 -33.20
N SER A 162 1.85 -5.26 -33.18
CA SER A 162 2.89 -4.78 -32.28
C SER A 162 2.40 -4.69 -30.84
N PRO A 163 3.32 -4.68 -29.83
CA PRO A 163 2.92 -4.47 -28.43
C PRO A 163 2.11 -3.19 -28.23
N ARG A 164 2.48 -2.11 -28.93
CA ARG A 164 1.78 -0.82 -28.89
C ARG A 164 0.35 -0.92 -29.42
N GLU A 165 0.14 -1.66 -30.49
CA GLU A 165 -1.19 -1.84 -31.05
C GLU A 165 -2.07 -2.72 -30.15
N LEU A 166 -1.48 -3.75 -29.52
CA LEU A 166 -2.20 -4.57 -28.54
C LEU A 166 -2.59 -3.74 -27.31
N ALA A 167 -1.67 -2.95 -26.76
CA ALA A 167 -1.97 -2.03 -25.66
C ALA A 167 -3.12 -1.07 -26.00
N LYS A 168 -3.10 -0.47 -27.22
CA LYS A 168 -4.17 0.39 -27.70
C LYS A 168 -5.52 -0.31 -27.76
N ARG A 169 -5.56 -1.55 -28.27
CA ARG A 169 -6.80 -2.35 -28.38
C ARG A 169 -7.38 -2.62 -26.97
N ILE A 170 -6.53 -3.06 -26.05
CA ILE A 170 -6.94 -3.34 -24.66
C ILE A 170 -7.51 -2.07 -24.02
N ILE A 171 -6.76 -0.95 -24.06
CA ILE A 171 -7.19 0.31 -23.43
C ILE A 171 -8.47 0.85 -24.07
N ARG A 172 -8.61 0.73 -25.39
CA ARG A 172 -9.83 1.15 -26.09
C ARG A 172 -11.04 0.36 -25.61
N THR A 173 -10.94 -0.97 -25.50
CA THR A 173 -12.03 -1.81 -24.99
C THR A 173 -12.39 -1.45 -23.55
N VAL A 174 -11.39 -1.19 -22.70
CA VAL A 174 -11.65 -0.70 -21.32
C VAL A 174 -12.41 0.62 -21.38
N LEU A 175 -11.98 1.58 -22.20
CA LEU A 175 -12.64 2.88 -22.33
C LEU A 175 -14.07 2.77 -22.86
N GLU A 176 -14.30 1.98 -23.92
CA GLU A 176 -15.61 1.78 -24.52
C GLU A 176 -16.63 1.12 -23.57
N GLU A 177 -16.18 0.15 -22.76
CA GLU A 177 -17.07 -0.57 -21.85
C GLU A 177 -17.22 0.10 -20.48
N THR A 178 -16.25 0.92 -20.04
CA THR A 178 -16.24 1.47 -18.69
C THR A 178 -16.18 2.99 -18.63
N GLY A 179 -15.87 3.67 -19.72
CA GLY A 179 -15.62 5.11 -19.72
C GLY A 179 -14.31 5.53 -19.04
N ILE A 180 -13.49 4.57 -18.59
CA ILE A 180 -12.23 4.84 -17.88
C ILE A 180 -11.06 4.70 -18.84
N THR A 181 -10.25 5.74 -18.97
CA THR A 181 -9.02 5.72 -19.76
C THR A 181 -7.83 5.22 -18.94
N ALA A 182 -6.73 4.85 -19.61
CA ALA A 182 -5.54 4.32 -18.99
C ALA A 182 -4.26 4.90 -19.62
N THR A 183 -3.15 4.72 -18.91
CA THR A 183 -1.79 4.93 -19.42
C THR A 183 -1.12 3.57 -19.54
N ALA A 184 -0.30 3.37 -20.58
CA ALA A 184 0.48 2.14 -20.72
C ALA A 184 1.97 2.43 -20.89
N GLY A 185 2.77 1.51 -20.37
CA GLY A 185 4.19 1.39 -20.64
C GLY A 185 4.49 0.02 -21.27
N ILE A 186 5.34 0.01 -22.26
CA ILE A 186 5.81 -1.18 -22.94
C ILE A 186 7.31 -1.32 -22.70
N GLY A 187 7.77 -2.52 -22.42
CA GLY A 187 9.19 -2.77 -22.16
C GLY A 187 9.60 -4.20 -22.46
N THR A 188 10.91 -4.43 -22.55
CA THR A 188 11.50 -5.75 -22.73
C THR A 188 11.54 -6.57 -21.44
N ASN A 189 11.27 -5.93 -20.32
CA ASN A 189 11.15 -6.54 -18.99
C ASN A 189 10.16 -5.75 -18.12
N LEU A 190 9.85 -6.28 -16.91
CA LEU A 190 8.87 -5.69 -16.00
C LEU A 190 9.29 -4.30 -15.48
N TYR A 191 10.58 -4.06 -15.28
CA TYR A 191 11.07 -2.76 -14.85
C TYR A 191 10.89 -1.70 -15.95
N LEU A 192 11.31 -2.00 -17.17
CA LEU A 192 11.23 -1.04 -18.28
C LEU A 192 9.80 -0.70 -18.67
N CYS A 193 8.87 -1.66 -18.67
CA CYS A 193 7.47 -1.33 -18.95
C CYS A 193 6.86 -0.44 -17.84
N LYS A 194 7.22 -0.67 -16.56
CA LYS A 194 6.77 0.18 -15.45
C LYS A 194 7.33 1.60 -15.54
N VAL A 195 8.63 1.74 -15.78
CA VAL A 195 9.30 3.04 -15.89
C VAL A 195 8.85 3.81 -17.15
N ALA A 196 8.61 3.11 -18.27
CA ALA A 196 7.99 3.71 -19.45
C ALA A 196 6.62 4.33 -19.11
N MET A 197 5.79 3.62 -18.35
CA MET A 197 4.48 4.09 -17.92
C MET A 197 4.55 5.25 -16.93
N ASP A 198 5.41 5.14 -15.91
CA ASP A 198 5.44 6.09 -14.79
C ASP A 198 6.18 7.40 -15.12
N ILE A 199 7.20 7.35 -15.97
CA ILE A 199 8.04 8.51 -16.29
C ILE A 199 7.76 8.98 -17.72
N VAL A 200 8.07 8.16 -18.72
CA VAL A 200 8.07 8.61 -20.13
C VAL A 200 6.66 8.93 -20.62
N ALA A 201 5.66 8.09 -20.31
CA ALA A 201 4.29 8.32 -20.74
C ALA A 201 3.66 9.60 -20.16
N LYS A 202 4.16 10.11 -19.04
CA LYS A 202 3.69 11.40 -18.49
C LYS A 202 4.04 12.59 -19.40
N HIS A 203 5.12 12.48 -20.18
CA HIS A 203 5.59 13.51 -21.09
C HIS A 203 5.11 13.32 -22.53
N VAL A 204 4.48 12.19 -22.83
CA VAL A 204 3.83 11.95 -24.14
C VAL A 204 2.48 12.68 -24.16
N GLU A 205 2.19 13.35 -25.27
CA GLU A 205 0.86 13.95 -25.48
C GLU A 205 -0.23 12.86 -25.48
N ALA A 206 -1.30 13.15 -24.74
CA ALA A 206 -2.45 12.27 -24.72
C ALA A 206 -3.21 12.38 -26.06
N ASN A 207 -3.69 11.25 -26.60
CA ASN A 207 -4.63 11.28 -27.70
C ASN A 207 -5.98 11.90 -27.26
N LYS A 208 -6.93 12.02 -28.18
CA LYS A 208 -8.28 12.57 -27.91
C LYS A 208 -9.02 11.86 -26.76
N ASP A 209 -8.70 10.58 -26.53
CA ASP A 209 -9.31 9.73 -25.50
C ASP A 209 -8.51 9.76 -24.18
N GLY A 210 -7.52 10.64 -24.06
CA GLY A 210 -6.67 10.77 -22.89
C GLY A 210 -5.62 9.67 -22.70
N VAL A 211 -5.46 8.78 -23.69
CA VAL A 211 -4.54 7.64 -23.65
C VAL A 211 -3.11 8.10 -23.93
N ARG A 212 -2.17 7.60 -23.12
CA ARG A 212 -0.73 7.80 -23.28
C ARG A 212 -0.03 6.45 -23.28
N ILE A 213 0.86 6.23 -24.24
CA ILE A 213 1.64 4.98 -24.35
C ILE A 213 3.09 5.34 -24.62
N ALA A 214 3.99 4.84 -23.76
CA ALA A 214 5.43 4.92 -23.94
C ALA A 214 6.04 3.54 -24.09
N GLU A 215 7.22 3.46 -24.67
CA GLU A 215 7.94 2.22 -24.91
C GLU A 215 9.43 2.42 -24.63
N LEU A 216 10.03 1.49 -23.90
CA LEU A 216 11.45 1.48 -23.58
C LEU A 216 12.05 0.10 -23.82
N ASP A 217 13.26 0.11 -24.32
CA ASP A 217 14.21 -0.99 -24.20
C ASP A 217 15.44 -0.51 -23.41
N GLU A 218 16.42 -1.39 -23.20
CA GLU A 218 17.59 -1.11 -22.38
C GLU A 218 18.42 0.06 -22.94
N GLN A 219 18.45 0.22 -24.26
CA GLN A 219 19.19 1.30 -24.91
C GLN A 219 18.45 2.64 -24.75
N SER A 220 17.21 2.72 -25.16
CA SER A 220 16.38 3.93 -25.04
C SER A 220 16.20 4.36 -23.57
N TYR A 221 16.13 3.41 -22.64
CA TYR A 221 16.14 3.70 -21.20
C TYR A 221 17.40 4.49 -20.78
N ARG A 222 18.59 4.02 -21.19
CA ARG A 222 19.85 4.68 -20.86
C ARG A 222 19.96 6.05 -21.51
N GLU A 223 19.56 6.17 -22.77
CA GLU A 223 19.58 7.43 -23.52
C GLU A 223 18.66 8.49 -22.93
N LEU A 224 17.44 8.09 -22.51
CA LEU A 224 16.39 9.03 -22.10
C LEU A 224 16.39 9.28 -20.57
N LEU A 225 16.75 8.28 -19.75
CA LEU A 225 16.45 8.34 -18.32
C LEU A 225 17.69 8.25 -17.40
N TRP A 226 18.89 8.01 -17.91
CA TRP A 226 20.08 7.98 -17.06
C TRP A 226 20.39 9.32 -16.37
N THR A 227 19.90 10.43 -16.90
CA THR A 227 20.04 11.76 -16.33
C THR A 227 18.78 12.27 -15.65
N HIS A 228 17.71 11.47 -15.62
CA HIS A 228 16.44 11.88 -15.03
C HIS A 228 16.54 12.05 -13.50
N GLU A 229 15.98 13.12 -13.01
CA GLU A 229 15.77 13.42 -11.58
C GLU A 229 14.29 13.78 -11.33
N PRO A 230 13.72 13.43 -10.17
CA PRO A 230 14.38 12.80 -9.02
C PRO A 230 14.42 11.26 -9.12
N LEU A 231 15.34 10.63 -8.40
CA LEU A 231 15.46 9.17 -8.32
C LEU A 231 14.18 8.49 -7.79
N THR A 232 13.36 9.19 -7.01
CA THR A 232 12.09 8.66 -6.47
C THR A 232 11.00 8.43 -7.53
N ASP A 233 11.20 8.88 -8.76
CA ASP A 233 10.29 8.57 -9.86
C ASP A 233 10.49 7.14 -10.39
N PHE A 234 11.68 6.55 -10.14
CA PHE A 234 11.97 5.20 -10.54
C PHE A 234 11.38 4.16 -9.60
N TRP A 235 10.81 3.11 -10.18
CA TRP A 235 10.23 2.01 -9.44
C TRP A 235 11.22 1.42 -8.43
N ARG A 236 10.77 1.17 -7.20
CA ARG A 236 11.52 0.67 -6.04
C ARG A 236 12.55 1.63 -5.44
N VAL A 237 12.69 2.85 -5.92
CA VAL A 237 13.53 3.87 -5.29
C VAL A 237 12.66 4.81 -4.44
N GLY A 238 12.68 4.60 -3.13
CA GLY A 238 11.98 5.46 -2.17
C GLY A 238 12.84 6.60 -1.64
N PRO A 239 12.24 7.56 -0.88
CA PRO A 239 12.97 8.70 -0.30
C PRO A 239 14.17 8.30 0.59
N GLY A 240 14.10 7.11 1.23
CA GLY A 240 15.22 6.59 2.02
C GLY A 240 16.43 6.21 1.17
N TYR A 241 16.20 5.58 0.02
CA TYR A 241 17.25 5.26 -0.96
C TYR A 241 17.83 6.54 -1.55
N GLN A 242 16.99 7.43 -2.06
CA GLN A 242 17.42 8.71 -2.61
C GLN A 242 18.28 9.50 -1.62
N LYS A 243 17.88 9.59 -0.34
CA LYS A 243 18.66 10.31 0.68
C LYS A 243 20.05 9.72 0.86
N LYS A 244 20.18 8.39 0.95
CA LYS A 244 21.49 7.73 1.09
C LYS A 244 22.37 7.94 -0.14
N LEU A 245 21.80 7.78 -1.33
CA LEU A 245 22.50 7.98 -2.61
C LEU A 245 22.99 9.43 -2.75
N TRP A 246 22.17 10.41 -2.45
CA TRP A 246 22.56 11.82 -2.49
C TRP A 246 23.67 12.17 -1.50
N GLN A 247 23.69 11.56 -0.32
CA GLN A 247 24.79 11.72 0.64
C GLN A 247 26.12 11.17 0.11
N ALA A 248 26.07 10.18 -0.78
CA ALA A 248 27.24 9.63 -1.48
C ALA A 248 27.54 10.32 -2.83
N GLY A 249 26.79 11.38 -3.20
CA GLY A 249 26.98 12.11 -4.45
C GLY A 249 26.33 11.47 -5.68
N LEU A 250 25.55 10.38 -5.51
CA LEU A 250 24.83 9.68 -6.60
C LEU A 250 23.43 10.25 -6.74
N ARG A 251 23.11 10.91 -7.85
CA ARG A 251 21.85 11.62 -8.05
C ARG A 251 20.94 10.99 -9.09
N THR A 252 21.50 10.22 -10.01
CA THR A 252 20.79 9.68 -11.18
C THR A 252 21.03 8.18 -11.30
N MET A 253 20.20 7.50 -12.10
CA MET A 253 20.43 6.09 -12.43
C MET A 253 21.74 5.88 -13.19
N GLY A 254 22.12 6.82 -14.04
CA GLY A 254 23.43 6.81 -14.71
C GLY A 254 24.60 6.89 -13.74
N ASP A 255 24.49 7.63 -12.63
CA ASP A 255 25.53 7.66 -11.60
C ASP A 255 25.65 6.32 -10.89
N ILE A 256 24.54 5.67 -10.58
CA ILE A 256 24.51 4.35 -9.96
C ILE A 256 25.12 3.30 -10.89
N ALA A 257 24.75 3.31 -12.17
CA ALA A 257 25.30 2.40 -13.17
C ALA A 257 26.82 2.59 -13.33
N ARG A 258 27.32 3.82 -13.39
CA ARG A 258 28.76 4.10 -13.45
C ARG A 258 29.49 3.70 -12.16
N CYS A 259 28.86 3.94 -11.00
CA CYS A 259 29.41 3.53 -9.72
C CYS A 259 29.63 2.01 -9.67
N SER A 260 28.72 1.20 -10.21
CA SER A 260 28.85 -0.26 -10.22
C SER A 260 30.01 -0.79 -11.08
N LEU A 261 30.63 0.05 -11.93
CA LEU A 261 31.77 -0.31 -12.75
C LEU A 261 33.12 0.02 -12.09
N GLY A 262 33.12 0.68 -10.94
CA GLY A 262 34.35 1.03 -10.22
C GLY A 262 35.12 -0.19 -9.77
N LYS A 263 36.45 -0.07 -9.73
CA LYS A 263 37.32 -1.16 -9.31
C LYS A 263 37.23 -1.40 -7.80
N PRO A 264 37.48 -2.63 -7.34
CA PRO A 264 37.60 -2.92 -5.91
C PRO A 264 38.57 -1.97 -5.21
N GLY A 265 38.14 -1.35 -4.10
CA GLY A 265 38.92 -0.38 -3.34
C GLY A 265 38.80 1.08 -3.81
N GLU A 266 38.13 1.36 -4.94
CA GLU A 266 37.73 2.73 -5.29
C GLU A 266 36.50 3.16 -4.48
N PHE A 267 36.39 4.47 -4.18
CA PHE A 267 35.29 4.99 -3.42
C PHE A 267 33.92 4.73 -4.12
N TYR A 268 33.86 5.01 -5.42
CA TYR A 268 32.73 4.69 -6.26
C TYR A 268 32.91 3.30 -6.86
N SER A 269 32.38 2.30 -6.20
CA SER A 269 32.42 0.90 -6.61
C SER A 269 31.14 0.21 -6.22
N GLU A 270 30.97 -1.01 -6.66
CA GLU A 270 29.85 -1.87 -6.29
C GLU A 270 29.78 -2.07 -4.77
N GLU A 271 30.95 -2.17 -4.09
CA GLU A 271 31.04 -2.33 -2.64
C GLU A 271 30.37 -1.19 -1.87
N LEU A 272 30.47 0.07 -2.36
CA LEU A 272 29.76 1.20 -1.76
C LEU A 272 28.23 0.99 -1.78
N LEU A 273 27.68 0.50 -2.87
CA LEU A 273 26.26 0.22 -3.02
C LEU A 273 25.82 -0.92 -2.08
N TYR A 274 26.63 -1.99 -1.97
CA TYR A 274 26.37 -3.08 -1.03
C TYR A 274 26.46 -2.64 0.44
N GLN A 275 27.40 -1.78 0.80
CA GLN A 275 27.49 -1.19 2.14
C GLN A 275 26.23 -0.38 2.51
N MET A 276 25.65 0.34 1.54
CA MET A 276 24.46 1.16 1.76
C MET A 276 23.16 0.34 1.83
N PHE A 277 23.03 -0.70 1.01
CA PHE A 277 21.75 -1.38 0.74
C PHE A 277 21.78 -2.89 0.97
N GLY A 278 22.93 -3.49 1.27
CA GLY A 278 23.08 -4.94 1.38
C GLY A 278 22.73 -5.63 0.05
N VAL A 279 22.16 -6.81 0.10
CA VAL A 279 21.72 -7.60 -1.07
C VAL A 279 20.77 -6.83 -2.00
N ASN A 280 20.05 -5.83 -1.50
CA ASN A 280 19.18 -5.02 -2.35
C ASN A 280 19.96 -4.11 -3.33
N ALA A 281 21.29 -4.01 -3.19
CA ALA A 281 22.14 -3.31 -4.15
C ALA A 281 22.10 -3.98 -5.53
N GLU A 282 22.03 -5.31 -5.60
CA GLU A 282 21.92 -6.06 -6.87
C GLU A 282 20.75 -5.56 -7.71
N LEU A 283 19.56 -5.55 -7.12
CA LEU A 283 18.37 -5.07 -7.82
C LEU A 283 18.48 -3.60 -8.24
N LEU A 284 19.10 -2.76 -7.40
CA LEU A 284 19.29 -1.34 -7.72
C LEU A 284 20.26 -1.16 -8.90
N ILE A 285 21.34 -1.94 -8.93
CA ILE A 285 22.32 -1.93 -10.02
C ILE A 285 21.68 -2.44 -11.31
N ASP A 286 20.98 -3.58 -11.27
CA ASP A 286 20.28 -4.13 -12.41
C ASP A 286 19.30 -3.10 -13.01
N HIS A 287 18.49 -2.49 -12.17
CA HIS A 287 17.55 -1.45 -12.59
C HIS A 287 18.27 -0.21 -13.15
N ALA A 288 19.43 0.17 -12.61
CA ALA A 288 20.21 1.29 -13.15
C ALA A 288 20.71 0.99 -14.59
N TRP A 289 20.96 -0.28 -14.91
CA TRP A 289 21.32 -0.74 -16.24
C TRP A 289 20.09 -0.99 -17.15
N GLY A 290 18.87 -0.95 -16.61
CA GLY A 290 17.62 -1.27 -17.32
C GLY A 290 17.36 -2.77 -17.42
N TYR A 291 17.96 -3.56 -16.53
CA TYR A 291 17.82 -4.99 -16.49
C TYR A 291 16.85 -5.42 -15.37
N GLU A 292 16.01 -6.41 -15.64
CA GLU A 292 15.12 -7.08 -14.67
C GLU A 292 14.92 -8.52 -15.13
N PRO A 293 15.53 -9.49 -14.44
CA PRO A 293 15.42 -10.91 -14.83
C PRO A 293 14.09 -11.54 -14.39
N CYS A 294 13.38 -10.94 -13.44
CA CYS A 294 12.15 -11.49 -12.89
C CYS A 294 11.03 -11.51 -13.93
N THR A 295 10.33 -12.63 -14.01
CA THR A 295 9.19 -12.84 -14.90
C THR A 295 7.89 -13.01 -14.11
N ILE A 296 6.73 -12.85 -14.77
CA ILE A 296 5.42 -13.10 -14.15
C ILE A 296 5.32 -14.54 -13.63
N ALA A 297 5.84 -15.51 -14.37
CA ALA A 297 5.87 -16.91 -13.94
C ALA A 297 6.67 -17.11 -12.64
N GLN A 298 7.82 -16.42 -12.48
CA GLN A 298 8.62 -16.48 -11.26
C GLN A 298 7.92 -15.78 -10.08
N ILE A 299 7.26 -14.64 -10.31
CA ILE A 299 6.45 -13.97 -9.28
C ILE A 299 5.36 -14.91 -8.76
N ARG A 300 4.68 -15.62 -9.64
CA ARG A 300 3.62 -16.57 -9.26
C ARG A 300 4.15 -17.81 -8.55
N ALA A 301 5.31 -18.30 -8.95
CA ALA A 301 5.96 -19.45 -8.34
C ALA A 301 6.60 -19.15 -6.98
N TYR A 302 6.85 -17.86 -6.67
CA TYR A 302 7.51 -17.45 -5.45
C TYR A 302 6.68 -17.78 -4.21
N LYS A 303 7.30 -18.51 -3.29
CA LYS A 303 6.74 -18.79 -1.96
C LYS A 303 7.66 -18.18 -0.92
N PRO A 304 7.21 -17.19 -0.15
CA PRO A 304 8.03 -16.59 0.88
C PRO A 304 8.37 -17.63 1.96
N GLN A 305 9.61 -17.59 2.46
CA GLN A 305 10.07 -18.48 3.56
C GLN A 305 9.37 -18.14 4.88
N SER A 306 9.04 -16.88 5.08
CA SER A 306 8.23 -16.40 6.20
C SER A 306 7.19 -15.43 5.70
N SER A 307 6.04 -15.44 6.33
CA SER A 307 4.98 -14.48 6.07
C SER A 307 4.57 -13.77 7.35
N SER A 308 3.94 -12.63 7.21
CA SER A 308 3.36 -11.90 8.34
C SER A 308 1.95 -11.43 8.01
N LEU A 309 1.09 -11.38 9.02
CA LEU A 309 -0.19 -10.72 8.96
C LEU A 309 -0.13 -9.47 9.84
N GLY A 310 -0.46 -8.32 9.27
CA GLY A 310 -0.37 -7.08 10.01
C GLY A 310 -1.57 -6.17 9.78
N CYS A 311 -1.87 -5.37 10.78
CA CYS A 311 -2.84 -4.29 10.67
C CYS A 311 -2.32 -3.02 11.35
N GLY A 312 -2.82 -1.88 10.87
CA GLY A 312 -2.48 -0.57 11.43
C GLY A 312 -3.70 0.32 11.57
N GLN A 313 -3.64 1.22 12.53
CA GLN A 313 -4.70 2.21 12.74
C GLN A 313 -4.11 3.57 13.14
N VAL A 314 -4.65 4.62 12.53
CA VAL A 314 -4.48 6.00 12.99
C VAL A 314 -5.76 6.40 13.70
N LEU A 315 -5.64 6.79 14.96
CA LEU A 315 -6.79 7.18 15.78
C LEU A 315 -7.37 8.54 15.34
N PRO A 316 -8.67 8.76 15.48
CA PRO A 316 -9.32 10.03 15.09
C PRO A 316 -8.82 11.23 15.92
N CYS A 317 -8.50 10.99 17.19
CA CYS A 317 -7.93 11.97 18.11
C CYS A 317 -6.83 11.30 18.96
N PRO A 318 -6.04 12.06 19.74
CA PRO A 318 -5.12 11.46 20.70
C PRO A 318 -5.87 10.67 21.78
N TYR A 319 -5.44 9.42 22.02
CA TYR A 319 -6.02 8.52 23.04
C TYR A 319 -5.08 8.41 24.24
N THR A 320 -5.66 8.24 25.44
CA THR A 320 -4.92 7.78 26.61
C THR A 320 -4.43 6.33 26.41
N ALA A 321 -3.47 5.91 27.21
CA ALA A 321 -2.94 4.55 27.12
C ALA A 321 -4.03 3.48 27.31
N ASP A 322 -4.96 3.68 28.27
CA ASP A 322 -6.04 2.72 28.54
C ASP A 322 -6.98 2.57 27.32
N LYS A 323 -7.44 3.67 26.74
CA LYS A 323 -8.27 3.62 25.52
C LYS A 323 -7.55 2.99 24.33
N ALA A 324 -6.26 3.29 24.16
CA ALA A 324 -5.46 2.71 23.09
C ALA A 324 -5.21 1.21 23.30
N ARG A 325 -5.14 0.74 24.54
CA ARG A 325 -5.02 -0.68 24.90
C ARG A 325 -6.22 -1.49 24.41
N ILE A 326 -7.44 -0.97 24.54
CA ILE A 326 -8.66 -1.59 24.02
C ILE A 326 -8.54 -1.77 22.49
N VAL A 327 -8.11 -0.73 21.79
CA VAL A 327 -7.95 -0.79 20.33
C VAL A 327 -6.90 -1.83 19.91
N VAL A 328 -5.79 -1.96 20.65
CA VAL A 328 -4.78 -3.01 20.37
C VAL A 328 -5.37 -4.40 20.60
N GLN A 329 -6.18 -4.59 21.64
CA GLN A 329 -6.89 -5.85 21.88
C GLN A 329 -7.89 -6.19 20.78
N GLU A 330 -8.64 -5.20 20.28
CA GLU A 330 -9.51 -5.36 19.10
C GLU A 330 -8.73 -5.75 17.84
N MET A 331 -7.55 -5.17 17.65
CA MET A 331 -6.70 -5.44 16.49
C MET A 331 -6.17 -6.89 16.51
N ILE A 332 -5.69 -7.37 17.65
CA ILE A 332 -5.18 -8.74 17.75
C ILE A 332 -6.29 -9.78 17.68
N ASP A 333 -7.49 -9.48 18.23
CA ASP A 333 -8.65 -10.35 18.08
C ASP A 333 -9.02 -10.50 16.58
N GLY A 334 -8.98 -9.42 15.82
CA GLY A 334 -9.18 -9.46 14.38
C GLY A 334 -8.15 -10.33 13.66
N ILE A 335 -6.85 -10.20 13.99
CA ILE A 335 -5.78 -11.03 13.42
C ILE A 335 -5.96 -12.50 13.81
N SER A 336 -6.34 -12.80 15.05
CA SER A 336 -6.57 -14.20 15.47
C SER A 336 -7.65 -14.88 14.63
N LEU A 337 -8.75 -14.19 14.34
CA LEU A 337 -9.80 -14.70 13.47
C LEU A 337 -9.33 -14.84 12.01
N GLU A 338 -8.51 -13.94 11.51
CA GLU A 338 -7.93 -14.05 10.17
C GLU A 338 -6.95 -15.22 10.05
N LEU A 339 -6.14 -15.50 11.09
CA LEU A 339 -5.28 -16.67 11.17
C LEU A 339 -6.11 -17.96 11.09
N VAL A 340 -7.20 -18.04 11.87
CA VAL A 340 -8.13 -19.18 11.87
C VAL A 340 -8.76 -19.37 10.48
N GLU A 341 -9.25 -18.31 9.87
CA GLU A 341 -9.88 -18.35 8.54
C GLU A 341 -8.94 -18.90 7.47
N LYS A 342 -7.67 -18.48 7.51
CA LYS A 342 -6.64 -18.87 6.55
C LYS A 342 -5.91 -20.18 6.93
N ARG A 343 -6.25 -20.80 8.06
CA ARG A 343 -5.56 -21.98 8.63
C ARG A 343 -4.07 -21.72 8.85
N LEU A 344 -3.76 -20.59 9.45
CA LEU A 344 -2.40 -20.15 9.76
C LEU A 344 -2.21 -20.04 11.26
N VAL A 345 -0.95 -20.10 11.70
CA VAL A 345 -0.52 -19.89 13.08
C VAL A 345 0.71 -18.99 13.13
N THR A 346 0.97 -18.36 14.27
CA THR A 346 2.13 -17.49 14.52
C THR A 346 2.76 -17.79 15.87
N ASP A 347 4.06 -17.62 15.99
CA ASP A 347 4.82 -17.72 17.25
C ASP A 347 5.41 -16.37 17.69
N GLN A 348 5.19 -15.29 16.93
CA GLN A 348 5.78 -13.99 17.26
C GLN A 348 4.81 -12.84 16.95
N LEU A 349 4.71 -11.91 17.92
CA LEU A 349 3.93 -10.68 17.80
C LEU A 349 4.84 -9.46 17.86
N VAL A 350 4.58 -8.48 17.01
CA VAL A 350 5.30 -7.19 16.99
C VAL A 350 4.29 -6.07 17.14
N LEU A 351 4.55 -5.14 18.07
CA LEU A 351 3.73 -3.96 18.30
C LEU A 351 4.57 -2.69 18.18
N THR A 352 4.05 -1.73 17.43
CA THR A 352 4.58 -0.36 17.34
C THR A 352 3.49 0.64 17.67
N VAL A 353 3.74 1.50 18.67
CA VAL A 353 2.81 2.52 19.14
C VAL A 353 3.41 3.89 18.96
N GLY A 354 2.81 4.71 18.10
CA GLY A 354 3.24 6.07 17.80
C GLY A 354 2.48 7.09 18.65
N TYR A 355 3.23 7.93 19.35
CA TYR A 355 2.68 8.97 20.21
C TYR A 355 2.24 10.20 19.43
N ASP A 356 1.32 10.97 20.02
CA ASP A 356 0.82 12.20 19.42
C ASP A 356 1.79 13.38 19.63
N ILE A 357 1.76 14.32 18.69
CA ILE A 357 2.53 15.57 18.73
C ILE A 357 2.11 16.45 19.92
N GLU A 358 0.85 16.38 20.38
CA GLU A 358 0.36 17.13 21.52
C GLU A 358 1.15 16.86 22.81
N ASN A 359 1.76 15.67 22.95
CA ASN A 359 2.59 15.35 24.12
C ASN A 359 3.68 16.38 24.38
N LEU A 360 4.32 16.90 23.34
CA LEU A 360 5.37 17.90 23.45
C LEU A 360 4.85 19.35 23.48
N ALA A 361 3.59 19.55 23.09
CA ALA A 361 2.91 20.85 23.18
C ALA A 361 2.31 21.10 24.57
N ARG A 362 1.93 20.03 25.33
CA ARG A 362 1.35 20.13 26.67
C ARG A 362 2.44 20.36 27.72
N PRO A 363 2.42 21.48 28.46
CA PRO A 363 3.47 21.82 29.43
C PRO A 363 3.63 20.76 30.53
N GLU A 364 2.52 20.16 30.99
CA GLU A 364 2.49 19.14 32.05
C GLU A 364 3.20 17.85 31.59
N ILE A 365 2.98 17.40 30.36
CA ILE A 365 3.63 16.20 29.80
C ILE A 365 5.09 16.50 29.49
N ARG A 366 5.37 17.66 28.89
CA ARG A 366 6.73 18.07 28.53
C ARG A 366 7.67 18.20 29.73
N LYS A 367 7.15 18.61 30.89
CA LYS A 367 7.94 18.67 32.14
C LYS A 367 8.35 17.29 32.64
N VAL A 368 7.48 16.31 32.50
CA VAL A 368 7.67 14.94 33.04
C VAL A 368 8.40 14.04 32.04
N TYR A 369 8.10 14.18 30.75
CA TYR A 369 8.70 13.32 29.73
C TYR A 369 10.17 13.65 29.48
N LYS A 370 11.06 12.73 29.83
CA LYS A 370 12.52 12.81 29.61
C LYS A 370 13.03 11.82 28.56
N GLY A 371 12.10 11.10 27.89
CA GLY A 371 12.45 10.11 26.88
C GLY A 371 12.93 10.72 25.56
N PRO A 372 13.38 9.89 24.62
CA PRO A 372 13.90 10.31 23.33
C PRO A 372 12.81 10.93 22.45
N VAL A 373 13.18 11.97 21.71
CA VAL A 373 12.32 12.68 20.76
C VAL A 373 12.85 12.44 19.36
N THR A 374 11.94 12.19 18.42
CA THR A 374 12.24 11.99 16.99
C THR A 374 11.50 13.01 16.13
N THR A 375 11.93 13.16 14.88
CA THR A 375 11.24 13.99 13.90
C THR A 375 10.41 13.10 12.99
N ASP A 376 9.12 13.42 12.84
CA ASP A 376 8.26 12.69 11.92
C ASP A 376 8.50 13.12 10.45
N ARG A 377 7.81 12.47 9.50
CA ARG A 377 7.96 12.76 8.07
C ARG A 377 7.56 14.19 7.65
N TYR A 378 6.90 14.92 8.53
CA TYR A 378 6.49 16.33 8.32
C TYR A 378 7.43 17.31 9.01
N GLY A 379 8.57 16.86 9.53
CA GLY A 379 9.52 17.71 10.26
C GLY A 379 9.10 18.05 11.70
N ARG A 380 8.04 17.43 12.24
CA ARG A 380 7.52 17.75 13.58
C ARG A 380 8.18 16.87 14.63
N ARG A 381 8.54 17.47 15.76
CA ARG A 381 9.08 16.74 16.91
C ARG A 381 7.96 15.93 17.60
N VAL A 382 8.21 14.66 17.84
CA VAL A 382 7.29 13.74 18.53
C VAL A 382 8.08 12.84 19.48
N PRO A 383 7.49 12.35 20.59
CA PRO A 383 8.13 11.30 21.38
C PRO A 383 8.46 10.10 20.50
N LYS A 384 9.62 9.48 20.72
CA LYS A 384 9.99 8.25 20.00
C LYS A 384 8.91 7.20 20.20
N HIS A 385 8.48 6.56 19.12
CA HIS A 385 7.48 5.48 19.18
C HIS A 385 7.94 4.34 20.11
N ALA A 386 7.01 3.72 20.81
CA ALA A 386 7.24 2.46 21.50
C ALA A 386 7.23 1.32 20.46
N HIS A 387 8.16 0.38 20.62
CA HIS A 387 8.28 -0.78 19.74
C HIS A 387 8.76 -1.98 20.56
N GLY A 388 8.16 -3.13 20.29
CA GLY A 388 8.57 -4.37 20.95
C GLY A 388 8.08 -5.60 20.22
N THR A 389 8.73 -6.71 20.56
CA THR A 389 8.44 -8.05 20.04
C THR A 389 8.14 -8.97 21.22
N TRP A 390 7.18 -9.87 21.03
CA TRP A 390 6.83 -10.94 21.97
C TRP A 390 6.88 -12.27 21.26
N ASN A 391 7.71 -13.18 21.75
CA ASN A 391 7.78 -14.56 21.27
C ASN A 391 6.84 -15.42 22.10
N LEU A 392 6.00 -16.18 21.45
CA LEU A 392 5.12 -17.16 22.05
C LEU A 392 5.86 -18.48 22.23
N PRO A 393 5.53 -19.28 23.23
CA PRO A 393 6.22 -20.56 23.47
C PRO A 393 5.97 -21.60 22.35
N ARG A 394 4.96 -21.35 21.52
CA ARG A 394 4.59 -22.20 20.38
C ARG A 394 3.79 -21.41 19.36
N ALA A 395 3.69 -21.95 18.15
CA ALA A 395 2.83 -21.41 17.11
C ALA A 395 1.33 -21.60 17.44
N THR A 396 0.55 -20.52 17.39
CA THR A 396 -0.87 -20.54 17.80
C THR A 396 -1.72 -19.60 16.94
N SER A 397 -3.04 -19.85 16.90
CA SER A 397 -4.09 -18.94 16.42
C SER A 397 -5.16 -18.71 17.50
N SER A 398 -4.92 -19.14 18.74
CA SER A 398 -5.82 -18.95 19.87
C SER A 398 -6.00 -17.48 20.18
N SER A 399 -7.23 -16.98 20.17
CA SER A 399 -7.54 -15.59 20.52
C SER A 399 -7.12 -15.26 21.96
N SER A 400 -7.31 -16.20 22.89
CA SER A 400 -6.95 -15.99 24.30
C SER A 400 -5.45 -15.84 24.49
N GLU A 401 -4.63 -16.74 23.91
CA GLU A 401 -3.17 -16.68 24.00
C GLU A 401 -2.60 -15.41 23.35
N LEU A 402 -3.13 -15.05 22.16
CA LEU A 402 -2.69 -13.86 21.43
C LEU A 402 -3.10 -12.57 22.14
N LEU A 403 -4.31 -12.50 22.73
CA LEU A 403 -4.77 -11.35 23.50
C LEU A 403 -3.93 -11.14 24.76
N GLU A 404 -3.63 -12.21 25.50
CA GLU A 404 -2.79 -12.16 26.72
C GLU A 404 -1.37 -11.70 26.40
N ALA A 405 -0.73 -12.31 25.39
CA ALA A 405 0.60 -11.95 24.94
C ALA A 405 0.69 -10.48 24.46
N MET A 406 -0.30 -10.04 23.71
CA MET A 406 -0.34 -8.68 23.19
C MET A 406 -0.59 -7.65 24.30
N ALA A 407 -1.44 -7.96 25.29
CA ALA A 407 -1.66 -7.12 26.44
C ALA A 407 -0.39 -6.97 27.27
N ALA A 408 0.32 -8.07 27.54
CA ALA A 408 1.59 -8.06 28.24
C ALA A 408 2.68 -7.26 27.50
N LEU A 409 2.75 -7.42 26.16
CA LEU A 409 3.65 -6.63 25.32
C LEU A 409 3.32 -5.13 25.39
N TYR A 410 2.04 -4.77 25.28
CA TYR A 410 1.57 -3.40 25.37
C TYR A 410 1.97 -2.77 26.70
N ASP A 411 1.64 -3.43 27.82
CA ASP A 411 1.92 -2.96 29.17
C ASP A 411 3.44 -2.81 29.43
N LYS A 412 4.27 -3.64 28.77
CA LYS A 412 5.73 -3.59 28.86
C LYS A 412 6.36 -2.40 28.14
N ILE A 413 5.83 -2.02 26.95
CA ILE A 413 6.53 -1.06 26.07
C ILE A 413 5.92 0.34 26.08
N VAL A 414 4.63 0.47 26.41
CA VAL A 414 3.92 1.75 26.29
C VAL A 414 4.12 2.61 27.53
N ASN A 415 4.44 3.87 27.31
CA ASN A 415 4.46 4.86 28.39
C ASN A 415 3.03 5.35 28.67
N PRO A 416 2.45 5.05 29.85
CA PRO A 416 1.06 5.37 30.17
C PRO A 416 0.78 6.89 30.29
N ALA A 417 1.80 7.71 30.47
CA ALA A 417 1.65 9.16 30.57
C ALA A 417 1.52 9.86 29.22
N LEU A 418 1.72 9.15 28.10
CA LEU A 418 1.74 9.73 26.78
C LEU A 418 0.46 9.44 25.99
N LEU A 419 0.00 10.44 25.27
CA LEU A 419 -1.11 10.31 24.33
C LEU A 419 -0.67 9.58 23.06
N ILE A 420 -1.49 8.65 22.61
CA ILE A 420 -1.24 7.75 21.47
C ILE A 420 -2.02 8.22 20.24
N ARG A 421 -1.40 8.14 19.07
CA ARG A 421 -2.01 8.56 17.80
C ARG A 421 -2.14 7.45 16.77
N ARG A 422 -1.23 6.49 16.78
CA ARG A 422 -1.23 5.40 15.81
C ARG A 422 -0.70 4.11 16.44
N MET A 423 -1.15 2.98 15.90
CA MET A 423 -0.70 1.66 16.28
C MET A 423 -0.50 0.82 15.03
N SER A 424 0.49 -0.06 15.07
CA SER A 424 0.71 -1.08 14.06
C SER A 424 1.08 -2.37 14.76
N LEU A 425 0.40 -3.44 14.39
CA LEU A 425 0.53 -4.76 14.97
C LEU A 425 0.78 -5.76 13.85
N SER A 426 1.71 -6.69 14.06
CA SER A 426 2.01 -7.77 13.14
C SER A 426 2.18 -9.09 13.87
N ALA A 427 1.53 -10.13 13.35
CA ALA A 427 1.85 -11.52 13.62
C ALA A 427 2.92 -11.95 12.61
N CYS A 428 4.09 -12.34 13.10
CA CYS A 428 5.25 -12.73 12.30
C CYS A 428 5.45 -14.25 12.32
N HIS A 429 6.35 -14.76 11.49
CA HIS A 429 6.61 -16.19 11.33
C HIS A 429 5.33 -16.99 11.05
N VAL A 430 4.43 -16.40 10.27
CA VAL A 430 3.16 -17.04 9.97
C VAL A 430 3.37 -18.23 9.05
N VAL A 431 2.90 -19.40 9.49
CA VAL A 431 3.00 -20.68 8.77
C VAL A 431 1.66 -21.39 8.73
N ASN A 432 1.53 -22.34 7.80
CA ASN A 432 0.35 -23.20 7.75
C ASN A 432 0.27 -24.08 9.00
N GLU A 433 -0.92 -24.24 9.58
CA GLU A 433 -1.18 -25.02 10.78
C GLU A 433 -0.68 -26.48 10.69
N LYS A 434 -0.79 -27.11 9.51
CA LYS A 434 -0.27 -28.47 9.30
C LYS A 434 1.24 -28.52 9.38
N MET A 435 1.93 -27.54 8.75
CA MET A 435 3.39 -27.47 8.79
C MET A 435 3.91 -27.19 10.21
N ALA A 436 3.21 -26.37 11.00
CA ALA A 436 3.56 -26.13 12.40
C ALA A 436 3.48 -27.42 13.22
N LYS A 437 2.38 -28.19 13.10
CA LYS A 437 2.21 -29.47 13.78
C LYS A 437 3.28 -30.50 13.38
N GLU A 438 3.65 -30.57 12.11
CA GLU A 438 4.71 -31.47 11.63
C GLU A 438 6.09 -31.08 12.20
N ARG A 439 6.36 -29.80 12.43
CA ARG A 439 7.60 -29.33 13.07
C ARG A 439 7.60 -29.66 14.57
N GLU A 440 6.53 -29.38 15.30
CA GLU A 440 6.39 -29.74 16.71
C GLU A 440 6.61 -31.25 16.92
N GLN A 441 6.04 -32.11 16.08
CA GLN A 441 6.23 -33.57 16.19
C GLN A 441 7.67 -34.03 15.93
N LYS A 442 8.46 -33.30 15.14
CA LYS A 442 9.86 -33.61 14.86
C LYS A 442 10.82 -33.13 15.94
N GLU A 443 10.46 -32.06 16.65
CA GLU A 443 11.30 -31.42 17.67
C GLU A 443 11.09 -31.99 19.08
N THR A 444 10.07 -32.84 19.31
CA THR A 444 9.79 -33.45 20.62
C THR A 444 10.66 -34.68 20.91
N PHE A 445 11.98 -34.46 21.05
CA PHE A 445 12.81 -35.31 21.87
C PHE A 445 13.00 -34.66 23.23
N GLU A 446 12.09 -34.92 24.15
CA GLU A 446 12.20 -34.42 25.53
C GLU A 446 13.09 -35.39 26.33
N GLN A 447 14.18 -34.87 26.87
CA GLN A 447 14.97 -35.63 27.83
C GLN A 447 14.14 -35.76 29.10
N LEU A 448 13.80 -36.99 29.47
CA LEU A 448 13.01 -37.27 30.67
C LEU A 448 13.80 -36.83 31.92
N ASP A 449 13.18 -36.03 32.78
CA ASP A 449 13.71 -35.59 34.06
C ASP A 449 13.09 -36.40 35.19
N LEU A 450 13.94 -36.91 36.11
CA LEU A 450 13.54 -37.74 37.22
C LEU A 450 12.68 -37.04 38.29
N PHE A 451 12.62 -35.70 38.25
CA PHE A 451 11.88 -34.89 39.23
C PHE A 451 10.55 -34.38 38.73
N THR A 452 10.22 -34.59 37.47
CA THR A 452 8.97 -34.14 36.84
C THR A 452 7.87 -35.19 36.98
N ASP A 453 6.73 -34.80 37.58
CA ASP A 453 5.51 -35.63 37.60
C ASP A 453 4.85 -35.62 36.22
N TYR A 454 5.25 -36.60 35.37
CA TYR A 454 4.77 -36.71 34.01
C TYR A 454 3.26 -36.94 33.91
N ALA A 455 2.65 -37.62 34.88
CA ALA A 455 1.22 -37.87 34.90
C ALA A 455 0.42 -36.54 35.06
N LYS A 456 0.91 -35.64 35.93
CA LYS A 456 0.31 -34.29 36.07
C LYS A 456 0.56 -33.42 34.87
N LYS A 457 1.77 -33.51 34.25
CA LYS A 457 2.11 -32.79 33.05
C LYS A 457 1.18 -33.20 31.89
N GLU A 458 1.03 -34.50 31.66
CA GLU A 458 0.16 -35.05 30.61
C GLU A 458 -1.34 -34.69 30.84
N ALA A 459 -1.81 -34.74 32.08
CA ALA A 459 -3.17 -34.35 32.41
C ALA A 459 -3.41 -32.87 32.12
N LYS A 460 -2.46 -31.99 32.47
CA LYS A 460 -2.52 -30.55 32.20
C LYS A 460 -2.50 -30.27 30.69
N GLU A 461 -1.63 -30.92 29.93
CA GLU A 461 -1.54 -30.79 28.48
C GLU A 461 -2.84 -31.24 27.79
N LYS A 462 -3.45 -32.33 28.22
CA LYS A 462 -4.75 -32.80 27.73
C LYS A 462 -5.88 -31.80 28.02
N GLU A 463 -5.87 -31.17 29.19
CA GLU A 463 -6.85 -30.15 29.55
C GLU A 463 -6.69 -28.88 28.70
N GLU A 464 -5.45 -28.41 28.54
CA GLU A 464 -5.12 -27.29 27.68
C GLU A 464 -5.48 -27.56 26.22
N GLN A 465 -5.25 -28.77 25.73
CA GLN A 465 -5.63 -29.16 24.37
C GLN A 465 -7.15 -29.13 24.18
N LYS A 466 -7.92 -29.68 25.14
CA LYS A 466 -9.39 -29.61 25.10
C LYS A 466 -9.90 -28.17 25.11
N LYS A 467 -9.28 -27.29 25.91
CA LYS A 467 -9.62 -25.86 25.95
C LYS A 467 -9.39 -25.20 24.59
N ARG A 468 -8.27 -25.49 23.95
CA ARG A 468 -7.94 -24.95 22.59
C ARG A 468 -8.90 -25.46 21.52
N GLU A 469 -9.25 -26.75 21.54
CA GLU A 469 -10.19 -27.32 20.60
C GLU A 469 -11.58 -26.68 20.76
N ARG A 470 -12.02 -26.42 22.00
CA ARG A 470 -13.26 -25.72 22.27
C ARG A 470 -13.22 -24.28 21.76
N GLU A 471 -12.11 -23.57 22.02
CA GLU A 471 -11.90 -22.21 21.53
C GLU A 471 -11.89 -22.17 19.99
N ARG A 472 -11.21 -23.11 19.35
CA ARG A 472 -11.17 -23.23 17.89
C ARG A 472 -12.57 -23.38 17.27
N ARG A 473 -13.39 -24.28 17.82
CA ARG A 473 -14.78 -24.45 17.37
C ARG A 473 -15.60 -23.16 17.52
N MET A 474 -15.39 -22.44 18.62
CA MET A 474 -16.04 -21.15 18.83
C MET A 474 -15.59 -20.09 17.81
N GLN A 475 -14.30 -20.00 17.52
CA GLN A 475 -13.76 -19.09 16.49
C GLN A 475 -14.32 -19.40 15.09
N GLU A 476 -14.42 -20.68 14.74
CA GLU A 476 -14.99 -21.12 13.45
C GLU A 476 -16.49 -20.79 13.36
N ALA A 477 -17.24 -20.99 14.45
CA ALA A 477 -18.65 -20.60 14.53
C ALA A 477 -18.81 -19.07 14.38
N LEU A 478 -17.97 -18.28 15.07
CA LEU A 478 -17.95 -16.82 14.94
C LEU A 478 -17.66 -16.37 13.51
N LEU A 479 -16.68 -16.98 12.84
CA LEU A 479 -16.38 -16.71 11.44
C LEU A 479 -17.55 -17.00 10.52
N THR A 480 -18.23 -18.13 10.73
CA THR A 480 -19.40 -18.52 9.96
C THR A 480 -20.53 -17.50 10.10
N ILE A 481 -20.82 -17.06 11.32
CA ILE A 481 -21.83 -16.04 11.60
C ILE A 481 -21.43 -14.70 10.97
N LYS A 482 -20.18 -14.27 11.15
CA LYS A 482 -19.68 -13.00 10.58
C LYS A 482 -19.67 -12.99 9.05
N LYS A 483 -19.40 -14.13 8.41
CA LYS A 483 -19.51 -14.27 6.94
C LYS A 483 -20.95 -14.15 6.45
N LYS A 484 -21.90 -14.74 7.17
CA LYS A 484 -23.31 -14.78 6.76
C LYS A 484 -24.04 -13.46 7.06
N TYR A 485 -23.77 -12.86 8.20
CA TYR A 485 -24.54 -11.72 8.72
C TYR A 485 -23.74 -10.41 8.86
N GLY A 486 -22.49 -10.41 8.40
CA GLY A 486 -21.60 -9.25 8.48
C GLY A 486 -20.68 -9.25 9.72
N LYS A 487 -19.58 -8.51 9.62
CA LYS A 487 -18.52 -8.49 10.65
C LYS A 487 -19.00 -8.03 12.04
N ASN A 488 -20.08 -7.25 12.11
CA ASN A 488 -20.67 -6.74 13.35
C ASN A 488 -21.76 -7.62 13.94
N ALA A 489 -22.08 -8.78 13.33
CA ALA A 489 -23.12 -9.68 13.81
C ALA A 489 -22.83 -10.24 15.22
N VAL A 490 -21.56 -10.41 15.56
CA VAL A 490 -21.11 -10.78 16.91
C VAL A 490 -19.94 -9.90 17.29
N LEU A 491 -20.04 -9.22 18.42
CA LEU A 491 -19.02 -8.34 19.00
C LEU A 491 -18.68 -8.83 20.42
N ARG A 492 -17.45 -8.57 20.88
CA ARG A 492 -17.04 -8.81 22.27
C ARG A 492 -17.43 -7.63 23.15
N GLY A 493 -17.54 -7.83 24.47
CA GLY A 493 -17.82 -6.75 25.43
C GLY A 493 -16.91 -5.55 25.27
N MET A 494 -15.60 -5.77 25.07
CA MET A 494 -14.61 -4.70 24.86
C MET A 494 -14.91 -3.79 23.67
N ASN A 495 -15.66 -4.25 22.68
CA ASN A 495 -16.04 -3.44 21.50
C ASN A 495 -17.10 -2.37 21.80
N PHE A 496 -17.65 -2.35 23.02
CA PHE A 496 -18.62 -1.36 23.50
C PHE A 496 -18.01 -0.39 24.54
N GLU A 497 -16.75 -0.58 24.89
CA GLU A 497 -16.04 0.30 25.83
C GLU A 497 -15.70 1.64 25.15
N GLU A 498 -15.50 2.67 25.97
CA GLU A 498 -15.12 3.99 25.50
C GLU A 498 -13.75 3.97 24.84
N GLY A 499 -13.67 4.35 23.58
CA GLY A 499 -12.45 4.31 22.76
C GLY A 499 -12.38 3.09 21.83
N ALA A 500 -13.28 2.11 21.95
CA ALA A 500 -13.37 0.99 21.01
C ALA A 500 -13.64 1.48 19.57
N THR A 501 -13.04 0.84 18.59
CA THR A 501 -13.10 1.24 17.17
C THR A 501 -13.54 0.13 16.24
N ALA A 502 -13.62 -1.12 16.70
CA ALA A 502 -13.86 -2.29 15.85
C ALA A 502 -15.20 -2.20 15.10
N LYS A 503 -16.25 -1.70 15.74
CA LYS A 503 -17.58 -1.57 15.12
C LYS A 503 -17.54 -0.69 13.86
N GLU A 504 -16.83 0.43 13.91
CA GLU A 504 -16.66 1.33 12.76
C GLU A 504 -15.67 0.74 11.74
N ARG A 505 -14.58 0.14 12.21
CA ARG A 505 -13.57 -0.48 11.34
C ARG A 505 -14.10 -1.66 10.54
N ASN A 506 -15.03 -2.42 11.08
CA ASN A 506 -15.65 -3.55 10.38
C ASN A 506 -16.41 -3.10 9.12
N GLY A 507 -16.86 -1.85 9.05
CA GLY A 507 -17.43 -1.21 7.86
C GLY A 507 -16.39 -0.57 6.94
N GLN A 508 -15.08 -0.84 7.13
CA GLN A 508 -14.02 -0.24 6.33
C GLN A 508 -13.21 -1.30 5.57
N ILE A 509 -12.67 -0.90 4.42
CA ILE A 509 -11.68 -1.65 3.65
C ILE A 509 -10.46 -0.74 3.50
N GLY A 510 -9.27 -1.21 3.93
CA GLY A 510 -8.05 -0.41 3.86
C GLY A 510 -8.10 0.91 4.66
N GLY A 511 -8.95 0.98 5.71
CA GLY A 511 -9.15 2.19 6.53
C GLY A 511 -10.09 3.24 5.94
N HIS A 512 -10.78 2.92 4.84
CA HIS A 512 -11.78 3.76 4.17
C HIS A 512 -13.14 3.06 4.16
N GLN A 513 -14.20 3.82 3.95
CA GLN A 513 -15.56 3.29 3.88
C GLN A 513 -15.65 2.22 2.79
N ALA A 514 -16.31 1.07 3.11
CA ALA A 514 -16.48 -0.06 2.21
C ALA A 514 -17.44 0.23 1.06
#